data_a18408f52f1d7e1006437147ec123e18
#
_entry.id   a18408f52f1d7e1006437147ec123e18
#
_cell.length_a   1.000
_cell.length_b   1.000
_cell.length_c   1.000
_cell.angle_alpha   90.00
_cell.angle_beta   90.00
_cell.angle_gamma   90.00
#
_symmetry.space_group_name_H-M   'P 1'
#
loop_
_entity.id
_entity.type
_entity.pdbx_description
1 polymer ?
#
loop_
_entity_poly.entity_id
_entity_poly.type
_entity_poly.pdbx_seq_one_letter_code
_entity_poly.pdbx_strand_id
1 'polypeptide(L)'
;SAAAAPAQAQTSAPATAQTVTGIGTVDEAAAQKIALEHAGVKAADATITKSKLDYEDGRQVYDIEWYAGGAKYDYEIAVDTGEIISSGYEGKTAGADSNNVTVSEAAAKKTALDRVSGATDKDLYEWKLDYDDGRPEYEGKIIYGGTEYEFTIDAATGAVMEWDVEKLR
;
A
#
# COMPACT_ATOMS: atom_id res chain seq x y z
N SER A 1 15.34 25.62 -11.75
CA SER A 1 14.10 25.57 -10.99
C SER A 1 13.71 24.12 -10.85
N ALA A 2 14.15 23.50 -9.76
CA ALA A 2 13.72 22.15 -9.39
C ALA A 2 12.28 22.23 -8.92
N ALA A 3 11.35 21.71 -9.70
CA ALA A 3 10.01 21.45 -9.23
C ALA A 3 10.13 20.28 -8.23
N ALA A 4 9.99 20.60 -6.97
CA ALA A 4 9.84 19.59 -5.95
C ALA A 4 8.59 18.78 -6.31
N ALA A 5 8.77 17.49 -6.50
CA ALA A 5 7.65 16.56 -6.47
C ALA A 5 6.89 16.80 -5.16
N PRO A 6 5.56 16.90 -5.19
CA PRO A 6 4.84 17.00 -3.95
C PRO A 6 5.18 15.78 -3.13
N ALA A 7 5.82 16.02 -2.00
CA ALA A 7 5.84 15.03 -0.95
C ALA A 7 4.38 14.70 -0.70
N GLN A 8 3.95 13.54 -1.14
CA GLN A 8 2.68 13.05 -0.71
C GLN A 8 2.81 12.87 0.79
N ALA A 9 2.31 13.84 1.52
CA ALA A 9 1.99 13.64 2.90
C ALA A 9 0.93 12.54 2.91
N GLN A 10 1.39 11.32 2.85
CA GLN A 10 0.56 10.23 3.30
C GLN A 10 0.46 10.42 4.80
N THR A 11 -0.47 11.27 5.18
CA THR A 11 -1.01 11.17 6.49
C THR A 11 -1.39 9.72 6.65
N SER A 12 -0.68 9.04 7.53
CA SER A 12 -1.11 7.77 8.05
C SER A 12 -2.57 7.95 8.43
N ALA A 13 -3.45 7.50 7.54
CA ALA A 13 -4.82 7.31 7.95
C ALA A 13 -4.74 6.35 9.12
N PRO A 14 -5.23 6.71 10.29
CA PRO A 14 -5.39 5.72 11.32
C PRO A 14 -6.20 4.62 10.67
N ALA A 15 -5.77 3.38 10.87
CA ALA A 15 -6.59 2.23 10.57
C ALA A 15 -7.78 2.26 11.53
N THR A 16 -8.63 3.24 11.35
CA THR A 16 -9.98 3.19 11.85
C THR A 16 -10.67 2.24 10.90
N ALA A 17 -10.80 1.00 11.34
CA ALA A 17 -11.83 0.14 10.80
C ALA A 17 -13.12 0.96 10.85
N GLN A 18 -13.43 1.64 9.76
CA GLN A 18 -14.78 2.12 9.59
C GLN A 18 -15.61 0.86 9.38
N THR A 19 -16.16 0.40 10.47
CA THR A 19 -17.24 -0.55 10.45
C THR A 19 -18.38 0.15 9.74
N VAL A 20 -18.45 -0.01 8.44
CA VAL A 20 -19.68 0.31 7.72
C VAL A 20 -20.66 -0.78 8.15
N THR A 21 -21.37 -0.52 9.21
CA THR A 21 -22.54 -1.31 9.60
C THR A 21 -23.63 -1.03 8.56
N GLY A 22 -23.50 -1.64 7.42
CA GLY A 22 -24.48 -1.66 6.36
C GLY A 22 -24.94 -3.09 6.16
N ILE A 23 -26.15 -3.35 6.55
CA ILE A 23 -26.83 -4.61 6.28
C ILE A 23 -27.02 -4.70 4.77
N GLY A 24 -26.18 -5.50 4.09
CA GLY A 24 -26.31 -5.76 2.67
C GLY A 24 -24.98 -5.96 1.99
N THR A 25 -25.00 -6.72 0.91
CA THR A 25 -23.88 -6.89 0.03
C THR A 25 -23.46 -5.56 -0.59
N VAL A 26 -22.15 -5.31 -0.60
CA VAL A 26 -21.57 -4.16 -1.26
C VAL A 26 -21.59 -4.42 -2.77
N ASP A 27 -22.05 -3.47 -3.56
CA ASP A 27 -21.97 -3.55 -5.02
C ASP A 27 -20.61 -3.07 -5.54
N GLU A 28 -20.36 -3.28 -6.82
CA GLU A 28 -19.08 -2.93 -7.45
C GLU A 28 -18.76 -1.44 -7.32
N ALA A 29 -19.74 -0.57 -7.52
CA ALA A 29 -19.52 0.88 -7.41
C ALA A 29 -19.17 1.30 -5.97
N ALA A 30 -19.82 0.71 -4.99
CA ALA A 30 -19.52 0.95 -3.58
C ALA A 30 -18.13 0.41 -3.21
N ALA A 31 -17.75 -0.76 -3.72
CA ALA A 31 -16.42 -1.32 -3.51
C ALA A 31 -15.32 -0.44 -4.11
N GLN A 32 -15.51 0.07 -5.32
CA GLN A 32 -14.59 1.02 -5.95
C GLN A 32 -14.45 2.30 -5.12
N LYS A 33 -15.56 2.81 -4.62
CA LYS A 33 -15.56 3.99 -3.76
C LYS A 33 -14.77 3.76 -2.47
N ILE A 34 -15.00 2.64 -1.80
CA ILE A 34 -14.26 2.25 -0.59
C ILE A 34 -12.75 2.22 -0.87
N ALA A 35 -12.35 1.57 -1.95
CA ALA A 35 -10.94 1.42 -2.32
C ALA A 35 -10.28 2.79 -2.63
N LEU A 36 -10.93 3.61 -3.44
CA LEU A 36 -10.42 4.94 -3.81
C LEU A 36 -10.32 5.88 -2.61
N GLU A 37 -11.32 5.88 -1.74
CA GLU A 37 -11.32 6.70 -0.51
C GLU A 37 -10.19 6.27 0.43
N HIS A 38 -10.01 4.96 0.62
CA HIS A 38 -8.92 4.44 1.44
C HIS A 38 -7.55 4.83 0.89
N ALA A 39 -7.37 4.76 -0.42
CA ALA A 39 -6.14 5.15 -1.10
C ALA A 39 -5.91 6.67 -1.14
N GLY A 40 -6.93 7.47 -0.84
CA GLY A 40 -6.87 8.92 -0.96
C GLY A 40 -6.81 9.41 -2.42
N VAL A 41 -7.35 8.63 -3.34
CA VAL A 41 -7.36 8.92 -4.79
C VAL A 41 -8.76 9.34 -5.21
N LYS A 42 -8.84 10.46 -5.93
CA LYS A 42 -10.12 10.90 -6.52
C LYS A 42 -10.47 10.03 -7.72
N ALA A 43 -11.75 9.72 -7.87
CA ALA A 43 -12.24 8.94 -9.00
C ALA A 43 -11.84 9.53 -10.36
N ALA A 44 -11.84 10.87 -10.47
CA ALA A 44 -11.45 11.57 -11.69
C ALA A 44 -9.96 11.37 -12.06
N ASP A 45 -9.12 11.08 -11.07
CA ASP A 45 -7.67 10.88 -11.25
C ASP A 45 -7.29 9.40 -11.44
N ALA A 46 -8.25 8.50 -11.27
CA ALA A 46 -8.02 7.07 -11.36
C ALA A 46 -8.41 6.52 -12.74
N THR A 47 -7.56 5.70 -13.30
CA THR A 47 -7.86 4.87 -14.47
C THR A 47 -8.01 3.43 -14.03
N ILE A 48 -9.26 2.98 -13.91
CA ILE A 48 -9.56 1.62 -13.47
C ILE A 48 -9.26 0.66 -14.61
N THR A 49 -8.36 -0.29 -14.37
CA THR A 49 -7.94 -1.29 -15.35
C THR A 49 -8.52 -2.67 -15.10
N LYS A 50 -9.00 -2.91 -13.88
CA LYS A 50 -9.63 -4.15 -13.49
C LYS A 50 -10.67 -3.88 -12.41
N SER A 51 -11.83 -4.44 -12.57
CA SER A 51 -12.87 -4.46 -11.54
C SER A 51 -13.75 -5.67 -11.79
N LYS A 52 -13.58 -6.69 -10.96
CA LYS A 52 -14.30 -7.95 -11.14
C LYS A 52 -14.62 -8.61 -9.81
N LEU A 53 -15.68 -9.41 -9.85
CA LEU A 53 -16.04 -10.32 -8.77
C LEU A 53 -15.13 -11.55 -8.82
N ASP A 54 -14.56 -11.92 -7.69
CA ASP A 54 -13.68 -13.08 -7.55
C ASP A 54 -13.94 -13.80 -6.23
N TYR A 55 -13.29 -14.93 -6.05
CA TYR A 55 -13.32 -15.70 -4.81
C TYR A 55 -11.92 -15.80 -4.22
N GLU A 56 -11.80 -15.42 -2.96
CA GLU A 56 -10.60 -15.62 -2.15
C GLU A 56 -10.95 -16.48 -0.94
N ASP A 57 -10.36 -17.67 -0.85
CA ASP A 57 -10.59 -18.61 0.25
C ASP A 57 -12.08 -18.87 0.55
N GLY A 58 -12.87 -19.03 -0.52
CA GLY A 58 -14.31 -19.28 -0.41
C GLY A 58 -15.16 -18.04 -0.12
N ARG A 59 -14.57 -16.85 -0.07
CA ARG A 59 -15.25 -15.58 0.15
C ARG A 59 -15.32 -14.78 -1.13
N GLN A 60 -16.46 -14.18 -1.42
CA GLN A 60 -16.59 -13.27 -2.56
C GLN A 60 -15.91 -11.95 -2.26
N VAL A 61 -15.10 -11.51 -3.21
CA VAL A 61 -14.41 -10.22 -3.17
C VAL A 61 -14.54 -9.49 -4.51
N TYR A 62 -14.51 -8.17 -4.49
CA TYR A 62 -14.22 -7.39 -5.68
C TYR A 62 -12.72 -7.18 -5.75
N ASP A 63 -12.12 -7.57 -6.86
CA ASP A 63 -10.74 -7.37 -7.20
C ASP A 63 -10.64 -6.14 -8.11
N ILE A 64 -10.05 -5.07 -7.58
CA ILE A 64 -10.04 -3.75 -8.22
C ILE A 64 -8.60 -3.27 -8.39
N GLU A 65 -8.28 -2.84 -9.60
CA GLU A 65 -6.96 -2.33 -9.96
C GLU A 65 -7.10 -1.01 -10.70
N TRP A 66 -6.26 -0.04 -10.37
CA TRP A 66 -6.22 1.24 -11.10
C TRP A 66 -4.82 1.86 -11.08
N TYR A 67 -4.64 2.81 -11.97
CA TYR A 67 -3.48 3.69 -12.02
C TYR A 67 -3.88 5.11 -11.69
N ALA A 68 -3.08 5.79 -10.89
CA ALA A 68 -3.23 7.20 -10.58
C ALA A 68 -1.86 7.81 -10.26
N GLY A 69 -1.54 8.95 -10.84
CA GLY A 69 -0.29 9.64 -10.56
C GLY A 69 0.98 8.83 -10.86
N GLY A 70 0.93 7.91 -11.83
CA GLY A 70 2.05 7.03 -12.18
C GLY A 70 2.24 5.84 -11.23
N ALA A 71 1.36 5.66 -10.27
CA ALA A 71 1.35 4.52 -9.36
C ALA A 71 0.24 3.54 -9.71
N LYS A 72 0.47 2.27 -9.40
CA LYS A 72 -0.51 1.21 -9.51
C LYS A 72 -1.07 0.87 -8.14
N TYR A 73 -2.38 0.73 -8.08
CA TYR A 73 -3.11 0.32 -6.87
C TYR A 73 -3.90 -0.93 -7.14
N ASP A 74 -3.94 -1.84 -6.19
CA ASP A 74 -4.83 -3.00 -6.21
C ASP A 74 -5.51 -3.19 -4.86
N TYR A 75 -6.77 -3.64 -4.90
CA TYR A 75 -7.60 -3.83 -3.71
C TYR A 75 -8.47 -5.06 -3.86
N GLU A 76 -8.65 -5.75 -2.75
CA GLU A 76 -9.67 -6.78 -2.60
C GLU A 76 -10.64 -6.35 -1.51
N ILE A 77 -11.89 -6.21 -1.88
CA ILE A 77 -12.98 -5.76 -1.01
C ILE A 77 -13.99 -6.88 -0.81
N ALA A 78 -14.25 -7.27 0.41
CA ALA A 78 -15.24 -8.29 0.70
C ALA A 78 -16.65 -7.83 0.30
N VAL A 79 -17.35 -8.65 -0.46
CA VAL A 79 -18.70 -8.34 -0.95
C VAL A 79 -19.72 -8.27 0.18
N ASP A 80 -19.59 -9.15 1.16
CA ASP A 80 -20.53 -9.27 2.28
C ASP A 80 -20.44 -8.14 3.31
N THR A 81 -19.27 -7.52 3.46
CA THR A 81 -19.04 -6.52 4.52
C THR A 81 -18.47 -5.19 4.03
N GLY A 82 -17.90 -5.14 2.84
CA GLY A 82 -17.13 -3.98 2.38
C GLY A 82 -15.75 -3.85 3.03
N GLU A 83 -15.32 -4.86 3.77
CA GLU A 83 -14.01 -4.89 4.41
C GLU A 83 -12.90 -4.95 3.37
N ILE A 84 -11.83 -4.18 3.59
CA ILE A 84 -10.63 -4.27 2.78
C ILE A 84 -9.83 -5.49 3.24
N ILE A 85 -9.80 -6.52 2.41
CA ILE A 85 -9.06 -7.77 2.68
C ILE A 85 -7.59 -7.59 2.38
N SER A 86 -7.28 -6.97 1.25
CA SER A 86 -5.92 -6.62 0.88
C SER A 86 -5.87 -5.32 0.11
N SER A 87 -4.72 -4.66 0.17
CA SER A 87 -4.44 -3.47 -0.63
C SER A 87 -2.98 -3.47 -1.05
N GLY A 88 -2.70 -3.03 -2.26
CA GLY A 88 -1.36 -2.91 -2.79
C GLY A 88 -1.13 -1.55 -3.42
N TYR A 89 0.08 -1.06 -3.26
CA TYR A 89 0.58 0.16 -3.87
C TYR A 89 1.95 -0.09 -4.48
N GLU A 90 2.12 0.28 -5.72
CA GLU A 90 3.40 0.25 -6.42
C GLU A 90 3.63 1.59 -7.11
N GLY A 91 4.55 2.37 -6.56
CA GLY A 91 4.94 3.66 -7.10
C GLY A 91 6.08 3.53 -8.11
N LYS A 92 6.14 4.46 -9.05
CA LYS A 92 7.32 4.60 -9.91
C LYS A 92 8.37 5.43 -9.19
N THR A 93 9.63 4.99 -9.27
CA THR A 93 10.77 5.83 -8.89
C THR A 93 10.79 7.07 -9.76
N ALA A 94 10.60 8.24 -9.18
CA ALA A 94 10.95 9.46 -9.85
C ALA A 94 12.48 9.53 -9.95
N GLY A 95 13.02 9.09 -11.08
CA GLY A 95 14.25 9.44 -11.73
C GLY A 95 15.47 9.89 -10.93
N ALA A 96 15.79 9.31 -9.77
CA ALA A 96 17.12 9.50 -9.23
C ALA A 96 17.99 8.36 -9.77
N ASP A 97 18.89 8.68 -10.70
CA ASP A 97 19.91 7.76 -11.21
C ASP A 97 20.99 7.46 -10.15
N SER A 98 20.62 7.36 -8.89
CA SER A 98 21.57 7.09 -7.84
C SER A 98 21.54 5.61 -7.46
N ASN A 99 22.66 4.92 -7.71
CA ASN A 99 22.89 3.55 -7.26
C ASN A 99 23.52 3.51 -5.87
N ASN A 100 23.56 4.65 -5.17
CA ASN A 100 24.20 4.77 -3.87
C ASN A 100 23.20 4.63 -2.74
N VAL A 101 23.56 3.84 -1.74
CA VAL A 101 22.85 3.79 -0.48
C VAL A 101 23.13 5.06 0.30
N THR A 102 22.16 5.95 0.40
CA THR A 102 22.23 7.19 1.17
C THR A 102 21.35 7.20 2.38
N VAL A 103 20.30 6.37 2.37
CA VAL A 103 19.37 6.20 3.49
C VAL A 103 19.87 5.07 4.36
N SER A 104 20.04 5.33 5.65
CA SER A 104 20.48 4.30 6.59
C SER A 104 19.39 3.26 6.81
N GLU A 105 19.81 2.06 7.19
CA GLU A 105 18.90 0.98 7.59
C GLU A 105 17.95 1.44 8.70
N ALA A 106 18.46 2.13 9.72
CA ALA A 106 17.65 2.64 10.82
C ALA A 106 16.59 3.64 10.36
N ALA A 107 16.94 4.53 9.44
CA ALA A 107 15.98 5.50 8.87
C ALA A 107 14.92 4.82 8.02
N ALA A 108 15.29 3.82 7.23
CA ALA A 108 14.34 3.06 6.42
C ALA A 108 13.38 2.24 7.28
N LYS A 109 13.87 1.60 8.33
CA LYS A 109 13.03 0.88 9.32
C LYS A 109 12.02 1.81 9.98
N LYS A 110 12.49 2.99 10.37
CA LYS A 110 11.61 4.02 10.95
C LYS A 110 10.51 4.44 9.97
N THR A 111 10.85 4.66 8.72
CA THR A 111 9.88 5.01 7.67
C THR A 111 8.78 3.95 7.57
N ALA A 112 9.13 2.68 7.55
CA ALA A 112 8.17 1.58 7.48
C ALA A 112 7.33 1.47 8.76
N LEU A 113 7.95 1.49 9.93
CA LEU A 113 7.27 1.34 11.22
C LEU A 113 6.33 2.51 11.52
N ASP A 114 6.68 3.73 11.13
CA ASP A 114 5.83 4.92 11.31
C ASP A 114 4.51 4.82 10.54
N ARG A 115 4.43 3.96 9.52
CA ARG A 115 3.21 3.73 8.75
C ARG A 115 2.24 2.74 9.42
N VAL A 116 2.71 2.00 10.40
CA VAL A 116 1.90 0.99 11.12
C VAL A 116 1.84 1.38 12.59
N SER A 117 0.77 2.05 12.96
CA SER A 117 0.57 2.53 14.33
C SER A 117 0.63 1.40 15.34
N GLY A 118 1.53 1.51 16.32
CA GLY A 118 1.72 0.52 17.36
C GLY A 118 2.77 -0.55 17.06
N ALA A 119 3.22 -0.68 15.81
CA ALA A 119 4.28 -1.62 15.46
C ALA A 119 5.65 -1.15 15.95
N THR A 120 6.48 -2.10 16.31
CA THR A 120 7.86 -1.87 16.79
C THR A 120 8.84 -2.75 16.04
N ASP A 121 10.13 -2.61 16.31
CA ASP A 121 11.18 -3.44 15.69
C ASP A 121 10.95 -4.95 15.84
N LYS A 122 10.21 -5.36 16.87
CA LYS A 122 9.86 -6.77 17.10
C LYS A 122 8.90 -7.33 16.06
N ASP A 123 8.17 -6.46 15.37
CA ASP A 123 7.18 -6.81 14.38
C ASP A 123 7.75 -6.82 12.95
N LEU A 124 9.05 -6.49 12.82
CA LEU A 124 9.79 -6.45 11.57
C LEU A 124 10.40 -7.83 11.25
N TYR A 125 10.14 -8.32 10.07
CA TYR A 125 10.61 -9.61 9.56
C TYR A 125 11.22 -9.46 8.17
N GLU A 126 12.10 -10.40 7.82
CA GLU A 126 12.64 -10.54 6.47
C GLU A 126 13.30 -9.28 5.91
N TRP A 127 13.91 -8.48 6.78
CA TRP A 127 14.60 -7.26 6.41
C TRP A 127 15.87 -7.55 5.62
N LYS A 128 16.01 -6.93 4.45
CA LYS A 128 17.21 -7.04 3.62
C LYS A 128 17.45 -5.81 2.78
N LEU A 129 18.70 -5.59 2.41
CA LEU A 129 19.09 -4.69 1.33
C LEU A 129 19.25 -5.51 0.05
N ASP A 130 18.57 -5.14 -0.99
CA ASP A 130 18.61 -5.78 -2.29
C ASP A 130 18.85 -4.77 -3.40
N TYR A 131 19.14 -5.25 -4.61
CA TYR A 131 19.36 -4.41 -5.77
C TYR A 131 18.40 -4.85 -6.87
N ASP A 132 17.57 -3.90 -7.33
CA ASP A 132 16.69 -4.07 -8.47
C ASP A 132 17.18 -3.19 -9.62
N ASP A 133 17.61 -3.81 -10.74
CA ASP A 133 18.21 -3.11 -11.87
C ASP A 133 19.36 -2.15 -11.46
N GLY A 134 20.18 -2.57 -10.50
CA GLY A 134 21.29 -1.80 -9.96
C GLY A 134 20.88 -0.72 -8.95
N ARG A 135 19.61 -0.60 -8.61
CA ARG A 135 19.10 0.35 -7.61
C ARG A 135 19.00 -0.32 -6.24
N PRO A 136 19.61 0.27 -5.20
CA PRO A 136 19.52 -0.30 -3.86
C PRO A 136 18.14 -0.08 -3.25
N GLU A 137 17.58 -1.11 -2.70
CA GLU A 137 16.27 -1.12 -2.05
C GLU A 137 16.33 -1.84 -0.71
N TYR A 138 15.65 -1.29 0.29
CA TYR A 138 15.35 -2.05 1.50
C TYR A 138 14.00 -2.73 1.32
N GLU A 139 13.98 -4.02 1.57
CA GLU A 139 12.77 -4.82 1.56
C GLU A 139 12.51 -5.35 2.96
N GLY A 140 11.28 -5.44 3.34
CA GLY A 140 10.90 -6.00 4.62
C GLY A 140 9.42 -6.29 4.73
N LYS A 141 9.08 -6.82 5.88
CA LYS A 141 7.73 -7.22 6.22
C LYS A 141 7.45 -6.84 7.67
N ILE A 142 6.30 -6.25 7.91
CA ILE A 142 5.79 -6.01 9.25
C ILE A 142 4.57 -6.92 9.44
N ILE A 143 4.52 -7.65 10.54
CA ILE A 143 3.34 -8.41 10.95
C ILE A 143 2.87 -7.82 12.28
N TYR A 144 1.71 -7.20 12.26
CA TYR A 144 1.16 -6.54 13.43
C TYR A 144 -0.38 -6.55 13.40
N GLY A 145 -0.98 -6.86 14.53
CA GLY A 145 -2.43 -6.82 14.67
C GLY A 145 -3.18 -7.76 13.72
N GLY A 146 -2.62 -8.91 13.37
CA GLY A 146 -3.22 -9.86 12.43
C GLY A 146 -3.13 -9.39 10.97
N THR A 147 -2.27 -8.44 10.67
CA THR A 147 -2.07 -7.89 9.34
C THR A 147 -0.61 -7.96 8.94
N GLU A 148 -0.36 -8.34 7.70
CA GLU A 148 0.96 -8.36 7.08
C GLU A 148 1.13 -7.16 6.17
N TYR A 149 2.26 -6.47 6.32
CA TYR A 149 2.67 -5.35 5.49
C TYR A 149 3.99 -5.69 4.82
N GLU A 150 3.99 -5.85 3.50
CA GLU A 150 5.20 -6.01 2.71
C GLU A 150 5.58 -4.68 2.06
N PHE A 151 6.84 -4.34 2.08
CA PHE A 151 7.25 -3.04 1.55
C PHE A 151 8.63 -3.06 0.94
N THR A 152 8.84 -2.10 0.05
CA THR A 152 10.11 -1.78 -0.56
C THR A 152 10.36 -0.30 -0.43
N ILE A 153 11.52 0.08 0.05
CA ILE A 153 11.96 1.47 0.23
C ILE A 153 13.21 1.71 -0.59
N ASP A 154 13.20 2.74 -1.42
CA ASP A 154 14.38 3.15 -2.19
C ASP A 154 15.50 3.58 -1.21
N ALA A 155 16.63 2.90 -1.25
CA ALA A 155 17.75 3.18 -0.36
C ALA A 155 18.55 4.44 -0.74
N ALA A 156 18.33 4.97 -1.92
CA ALA A 156 18.92 6.22 -2.37
C ALA A 156 18.09 7.45 -2.00
N THR A 157 16.77 7.34 -1.96
CA THR A 157 15.86 8.47 -1.75
C THR A 157 15.03 8.39 -0.47
N GLY A 158 14.82 7.20 0.07
CA GLY A 158 13.93 6.95 1.19
C GLY A 158 12.46 6.85 0.80
N ALA A 159 12.14 6.92 -0.48
CA ALA A 159 10.76 6.81 -0.95
C ALA A 159 10.22 5.39 -0.80
N VAL A 160 8.97 5.27 -0.35
CA VAL A 160 8.28 4.00 -0.33
C VAL A 160 7.85 3.66 -1.75
N MET A 161 8.41 2.57 -2.29
CA MET A 161 8.18 2.13 -3.67
C MET A 161 7.01 1.17 -3.78
N GLU A 162 6.92 0.25 -2.83
CA GLU A 162 5.85 -0.72 -2.73
C GLU A 162 5.34 -0.77 -1.29
N TRP A 163 4.04 -0.93 -1.16
CA TRP A 163 3.39 -1.11 0.13
C TRP A 163 2.16 -1.98 -0.03
N ASP A 164 2.28 -3.24 0.36
CA ASP A 164 1.23 -4.23 0.24
C ASP A 164 0.73 -4.63 1.62
N VAL A 165 -0.57 -4.64 1.78
CA VAL A 165 -1.25 -4.92 3.04
C VAL A 165 -2.19 -6.10 2.85
N GLU A 166 -2.07 -7.11 3.70
CA GLU A 166 -2.92 -8.29 3.67
C GLU A 166 -3.33 -8.70 5.07
N LYS A 167 -4.62 -8.88 5.28
CA LYS A 167 -5.11 -9.44 6.54
C LYS A 167 -4.81 -10.92 6.63
N LEU A 168 -4.16 -11.32 7.72
CA LEU A 168 -3.89 -12.72 8.03
C LEU A 168 -5.14 -13.37 8.64
N ARG A 169 -5.31 -14.61 8.33
CA ARG A 169 -6.39 -15.44 8.86
C ARG A 169 -5.90 -16.38 9.94
#